data_98d08b18254df7f39563680653128deb
#
_entry.id   98d08b18254df7f39563680653128deb
#
_cell.length_a   1.000
_cell.length_b   1.000
_cell.length_c   1.000
_cell.angle_alpha   90.00
_cell.angle_beta   90.00
_cell.angle_gamma   90.00
#
_symmetry.space_group_name_H-M   'P 1'
#
loop_
_entity.id
_entity.type
_entity.pdbx_description
1 polymer ?
#
loop_
_entity_poly.entity_id
_entity_poly.type
_entity_poly.pdbx_seq_one_letter_code
_entity_poly.pdbx_strand_id
1 'polypeptide(L)'
;PMAGVAALRQAIAAKVLDLYGLACDLDTEVTVTAGATEALFCAITAVVHAGDEVIVLDPAYDSYDPVIRLQGGVPVHIPLQAPQYRIDWDRIGAAITANTRLLILNSPHNPTGMVMDEDDIAALSALCAKNDIYLIGDEVYEHMVFDQAKHLSLCAYEDLYARSFVISSFGKTYHVTGWK
;
A
#
# COMPACT_ATOMS: atom_id res chain seq x y z
N PRO A 1 -23.75 3.01 7.40
CA PRO A 1 -23.15 3.81 6.31
C PRO A 1 -22.16 2.93 5.52
N MET A 2 -22.12 3.04 4.19
CA MET A 2 -21.25 2.18 3.37
C MET A 2 -19.77 2.43 3.65
N ALA A 3 -19.37 3.68 3.89
CA ALA A 3 -17.98 4.02 4.19
C ALA A 3 -17.56 3.78 5.67
N GLY A 4 -18.43 3.22 6.50
CA GLY A 4 -18.20 3.00 7.92
C GLY A 4 -18.82 4.06 8.83
N VAL A 5 -18.83 3.77 10.13
CA VAL A 5 -19.41 4.65 11.15
C VAL A 5 -18.63 5.95 11.25
N ALA A 6 -19.31 7.10 11.29
CA ALA A 6 -18.68 8.42 11.28
C ALA A 6 -17.65 8.60 12.42
N ALA A 7 -17.98 8.19 13.64
CA ALA A 7 -17.06 8.30 14.78
C ALA A 7 -15.75 7.50 14.57
N LEU A 8 -15.82 6.34 13.92
CA LEU A 8 -14.63 5.55 13.60
C LEU A 8 -13.79 6.23 12.51
N ARG A 9 -14.41 6.74 11.46
CA ARG A 9 -13.70 7.48 10.40
C ARG A 9 -13.02 8.75 10.95
N GLN A 10 -13.69 9.46 11.88
CA GLN A 10 -13.09 10.59 12.60
C GLN A 10 -11.85 10.18 13.40
N ALA A 11 -11.92 9.07 14.12
CA ALA A 11 -10.78 8.55 14.89
C ALA A 11 -9.62 8.11 13.97
N ILE A 12 -9.93 7.54 12.81
CA ILE A 12 -8.91 7.18 11.80
C ILE A 12 -8.23 8.46 11.27
N ALA A 13 -9.00 9.46 10.86
CA ALA A 13 -8.43 10.71 10.36
C ALA A 13 -7.59 11.44 11.42
N ALA A 14 -8.04 11.45 12.68
CA ALA A 14 -7.26 12.00 13.79
C ALA A 14 -5.93 11.23 13.97
N LYS A 15 -5.95 9.90 13.92
CA LYS A 15 -4.74 9.07 13.97
C LYS A 15 -3.77 9.40 12.82
N VAL A 16 -4.28 9.52 11.59
CA VAL A 16 -3.44 9.84 10.41
C VAL A 16 -2.84 11.23 10.54
N LEU A 17 -3.61 12.20 11.01
CA LEU A 17 -3.10 13.56 11.29
C LEU A 17 -2.00 13.55 12.36
N ASP A 18 -2.23 12.86 13.47
CA ASP A 18 -1.31 12.82 14.60
C ASP A 18 0.01 12.11 14.25
N LEU A 19 -0.04 11.04 13.46
CA LEU A 19 1.13 10.23 13.12
C LEU A 19 1.88 10.73 11.88
N TYR A 20 1.15 11.22 10.87
CA TYR A 20 1.71 11.48 9.55
C TYR A 20 1.52 12.94 9.06
N GLY A 21 0.79 13.75 9.83
CA GLY A 21 0.58 15.16 9.50
C GLY A 21 -0.45 15.42 8.39
N LEU A 22 -1.13 14.38 7.90
CA LEU A 22 -2.12 14.48 6.83
C LEU A 22 -3.53 14.73 7.37
N ALA A 23 -4.19 15.79 6.90
CA ALA A 23 -5.59 16.06 7.15
C ALA A 23 -6.46 15.41 6.07
N CYS A 24 -7.09 14.28 6.39
CA CYS A 24 -7.99 13.56 5.46
C CYS A 24 -9.40 14.14 5.46
N ASP A 25 -10.04 14.21 4.29
CA ASP A 25 -11.47 14.44 4.16
C ASP A 25 -12.24 13.16 4.54
N LEU A 26 -13.06 13.26 5.58
CA LEU A 26 -13.81 12.13 6.13
C LEU A 26 -14.81 11.52 5.13
N ASP A 27 -15.37 12.32 4.25
CA ASP A 27 -16.46 11.90 3.38
C ASP A 27 -15.95 11.26 2.09
N THR A 28 -14.75 11.60 1.66
CA THR A 28 -14.19 11.18 0.37
C THR A 28 -12.93 10.32 0.48
N GLU A 29 -12.17 10.39 1.60
CA GLU A 29 -10.85 9.79 1.69
C GLU A 29 -10.72 8.68 2.75
N VAL A 30 -11.75 8.46 3.61
CA VAL A 30 -11.69 7.43 4.64
C VAL A 30 -12.81 6.41 4.49
N THR A 31 -12.45 5.17 4.22
CA THR A 31 -13.38 4.04 4.12
C THR A 31 -12.98 2.91 5.05
N VAL A 32 -13.93 2.38 5.81
CA VAL A 32 -13.76 1.21 6.68
C VAL A 32 -14.33 -0.02 5.99
N THR A 33 -13.54 -1.08 5.95
CA THR A 33 -13.88 -2.36 5.29
C THR A 33 -13.84 -3.52 6.28
N ALA A 34 -14.36 -4.69 5.89
CA ALA A 34 -14.28 -5.91 6.68
C ALA A 34 -12.86 -6.52 6.64
N GLY A 35 -11.87 -5.73 7.09
CA GLY A 35 -10.45 -6.06 7.11
C GLY A 35 -9.70 -5.61 5.85
N ALA A 36 -8.36 -5.64 5.95
CA ALA A 36 -7.47 -5.15 4.90
C ALA A 36 -7.62 -5.93 3.57
N THR A 37 -7.98 -7.21 3.61
CA THR A 37 -8.19 -8.01 2.39
C THR A 37 -9.34 -7.45 1.54
N GLU A 38 -10.43 -6.98 2.16
CA GLU A 38 -11.50 -6.31 1.42
C GLU A 38 -11.04 -4.94 0.90
N ALA A 39 -10.27 -4.19 1.69
CA ALA A 39 -9.70 -2.92 1.24
C ALA A 39 -8.79 -3.10 0.01
N LEU A 40 -7.91 -4.10 0.04
CA LEU A 40 -7.05 -4.47 -1.09
C LEU A 40 -7.88 -4.86 -2.32
N PHE A 41 -8.91 -5.72 -2.13
CA PHE A 41 -9.82 -6.09 -3.20
C PHE A 41 -10.48 -4.86 -3.83
N CYS A 42 -11.04 -3.97 -3.02
CA CYS A 42 -11.70 -2.75 -3.49
C CYS A 42 -10.73 -1.82 -4.23
N ALA A 43 -9.53 -1.58 -3.67
CA ALA A 43 -8.54 -0.70 -4.28
C ALA A 43 -8.05 -1.23 -5.63
N ILE A 44 -7.70 -2.52 -5.71
CA ILE A 44 -7.27 -3.15 -6.97
C ILE A 44 -8.40 -3.09 -8.01
N THR A 45 -9.63 -3.47 -7.63
CA THR A 45 -10.76 -3.49 -8.56
C THR A 45 -11.19 -2.10 -9.01
N ALA A 46 -10.89 -1.05 -8.25
CA ALA A 46 -11.21 0.32 -8.61
C ALA A 46 -10.32 0.87 -9.74
N VAL A 47 -9.08 0.39 -9.87
CA VAL A 47 -8.09 0.99 -10.80
C VAL A 47 -7.57 0.05 -11.87
N VAL A 48 -7.65 -1.27 -11.67
CA VAL A 48 -7.11 -2.27 -12.60
C VAL A 48 -8.19 -2.71 -13.60
N HIS A 49 -7.85 -2.67 -14.87
CA HIS A 49 -8.69 -3.13 -15.98
C HIS A 49 -7.99 -4.25 -16.75
N ALA A 50 -8.72 -4.88 -17.67
CA ALA A 50 -8.15 -5.96 -18.48
C ALA A 50 -6.96 -5.48 -19.31
N GLY A 51 -5.84 -6.17 -19.16
CA GLY A 51 -4.58 -5.87 -19.84
C GLY A 51 -3.65 -4.91 -19.07
N ASP A 52 -4.13 -4.29 -17.98
CA ASP A 52 -3.26 -3.47 -17.13
C ASP A 52 -2.23 -4.34 -16.40
N GLU A 53 -1.01 -3.83 -16.31
CA GLU A 53 0.06 -4.45 -15.53
C GLU A 53 0.10 -3.90 -14.11
N VAL A 54 0.30 -4.80 -13.16
CA VAL A 54 0.42 -4.48 -11.73
C VAL A 54 1.75 -5.01 -11.23
N ILE A 55 2.64 -4.13 -10.79
CA ILE A 55 3.93 -4.53 -10.21
C ILE A 55 3.70 -4.99 -8.77
N VAL A 56 4.22 -6.18 -8.47
CA VAL A 56 4.13 -6.84 -7.16
C VAL A 56 5.52 -7.27 -6.72
N LEU A 57 5.88 -7.01 -5.46
CA LEU A 57 7.16 -7.38 -4.89
C LEU A 57 7.08 -8.78 -4.27
N ASP A 58 7.98 -9.69 -4.66
CA ASP A 58 8.03 -11.06 -4.15
C ASP A 58 9.08 -11.23 -3.04
N PRO A 59 8.74 -12.06 -2.04
CA PRO A 59 7.51 -12.86 -1.84
C PRO A 59 6.31 -11.96 -1.50
N ALA A 60 5.16 -12.19 -2.15
CA ALA A 60 3.98 -11.36 -2.03
C ALA A 60 2.90 -11.98 -1.14
N TYR A 61 2.01 -11.14 -0.58
CA TYR A 61 0.81 -11.61 0.09
C TYR A 61 -0.12 -12.27 -0.94
N ASP A 62 -0.63 -13.45 -0.59
CA ASP A 62 -1.37 -14.35 -1.48
C ASP A 62 -2.67 -13.80 -2.07
N SER A 63 -3.19 -12.71 -1.51
CA SER A 63 -4.41 -12.06 -2.01
C SER A 63 -4.18 -11.13 -3.21
N TYR A 64 -2.96 -10.68 -3.50
CA TYR A 64 -2.76 -9.69 -4.58
C TYR A 64 -3.01 -10.30 -5.95
N ASP A 65 -2.32 -11.36 -6.28
CA ASP A 65 -2.40 -12.04 -7.60
C ASP A 65 -3.82 -12.44 -8.01
N PRO A 66 -4.60 -13.13 -7.15
CA PRO A 66 -5.94 -13.54 -7.52
C PRO A 66 -6.86 -12.37 -7.88
N VAL A 67 -6.76 -11.24 -7.17
CA VAL A 67 -7.60 -10.07 -7.44
C VAL A 67 -7.17 -9.38 -8.73
N ILE A 68 -5.86 -9.20 -8.97
CA ILE A 68 -5.33 -8.64 -10.22
C ILE A 68 -5.84 -9.45 -11.41
N ARG A 69 -5.68 -10.78 -11.36
CA ARG A 69 -6.11 -11.68 -12.45
C ARG A 69 -7.64 -11.72 -12.62
N LEU A 70 -8.39 -11.59 -11.54
CA LEU A 70 -9.86 -11.52 -11.59
C LEU A 70 -10.33 -10.30 -12.40
N GLN A 71 -9.61 -9.18 -12.34
CA GLN A 71 -9.87 -7.99 -13.15
C GLN A 71 -9.34 -8.09 -14.59
N GLY A 72 -8.69 -9.19 -14.95
CA GLY A 72 -8.01 -9.35 -16.24
C GLY A 72 -6.67 -8.64 -16.33
N GLY A 73 -6.16 -8.15 -15.21
CA GLY A 73 -4.82 -7.57 -15.10
C GLY A 73 -3.71 -8.62 -15.13
N VAL A 74 -2.49 -8.17 -15.35
CA VAL A 74 -1.29 -8.98 -15.45
C VAL A 74 -0.34 -8.63 -14.29
N PRO A 75 -0.15 -9.51 -13.29
CA PRO A 75 0.84 -9.26 -12.26
C PRO A 75 2.26 -9.37 -12.81
N VAL A 76 3.08 -8.37 -12.54
CA VAL A 76 4.52 -8.30 -12.90
C VAL A 76 5.34 -8.44 -11.62
N HIS A 77 5.95 -9.60 -11.43
CA HIS A 77 6.66 -9.95 -10.19
C HIS A 77 8.09 -9.46 -10.18
N ILE A 78 8.47 -8.70 -9.16
CA ILE A 78 9.84 -8.23 -8.91
C ILE A 78 10.35 -8.91 -7.63
N PRO A 79 11.26 -9.89 -7.72
CA PRO A 79 11.76 -10.58 -6.55
C PRO A 79 12.71 -9.71 -5.73
N LEU A 80 12.41 -9.61 -4.43
CA LEU A 80 13.31 -9.06 -3.43
C LEU A 80 14.42 -10.07 -3.14
N GLN A 81 15.67 -9.61 -3.06
CA GLN A 81 16.83 -10.48 -2.94
C GLN A 81 17.26 -10.68 -1.48
N ALA A 82 17.34 -11.96 -1.05
CA ALA A 82 17.90 -12.31 0.24
C ALA A 82 19.39 -11.92 0.32
N PRO A 83 19.94 -11.64 1.53
CA PRO A 83 19.26 -11.71 2.83
C PRO A 83 18.56 -10.42 3.26
N GLN A 84 18.82 -9.27 2.63
CA GLN A 84 18.31 -7.96 3.07
C GLN A 84 16.92 -7.64 2.55
N TYR A 85 16.51 -8.28 1.45
CA TYR A 85 15.22 -8.06 0.79
C TYR A 85 14.93 -6.59 0.44
N ARG A 86 15.98 -5.83 0.09
CA ARG A 86 15.85 -4.43 -0.32
C ARG A 86 15.15 -4.32 -1.66
N ILE A 87 14.42 -3.21 -1.83
CA ILE A 87 13.74 -2.88 -3.09
C ILE A 87 14.80 -2.47 -4.12
N ASP A 88 14.74 -3.07 -5.30
CA ASP A 88 15.56 -2.70 -6.46
C ASP A 88 14.75 -1.75 -7.36
N TRP A 89 14.90 -0.44 -7.12
CA TRP A 89 14.16 0.60 -7.83
C TRP A 89 14.53 0.69 -9.31
N ASP A 90 15.76 0.36 -9.68
CA ASP A 90 16.17 0.30 -11.09
C ASP A 90 15.45 -0.81 -11.82
N ARG A 91 15.30 -1.95 -11.16
CA ARG A 91 14.55 -3.08 -11.71
C ARG A 91 13.06 -2.80 -11.82
N ILE A 92 12.47 -2.12 -10.83
CA ILE A 92 11.08 -1.65 -10.91
C ILE A 92 10.93 -0.69 -12.09
N GLY A 93 11.80 0.32 -12.19
CA GLY A 93 11.79 1.29 -13.28
C GLY A 93 11.90 0.65 -14.67
N ALA A 94 12.75 -0.37 -14.81
CA ALA A 94 12.91 -1.13 -16.06
C ALA A 94 11.69 -2.01 -16.40
N ALA A 95 10.88 -2.38 -15.41
CA ALA A 95 9.67 -3.19 -15.60
C ALA A 95 8.43 -2.35 -15.95
N ILE A 96 8.48 -1.02 -15.78
CA ILE A 96 7.35 -0.14 -16.11
C ILE A 96 7.20 -0.06 -17.63
N THR A 97 5.97 -0.28 -18.08
CA THR A 97 5.55 -0.12 -19.48
C THR A 97 4.39 0.87 -19.60
N ALA A 98 3.91 1.11 -20.81
CA ALA A 98 2.71 1.93 -21.03
C ALA A 98 1.42 1.28 -20.47
N ASN A 99 1.46 0.00 -20.14
CA ASN A 99 0.34 -0.73 -19.55
C ASN A 99 0.42 -0.81 -18.02
N THR A 100 1.53 -0.38 -17.42
CA THR A 100 1.68 -0.40 -15.95
C THR A 100 0.73 0.60 -15.31
N ARG A 101 -0.19 0.08 -14.51
CA ARG A 101 -1.26 0.86 -13.89
C ARG A 101 -1.06 1.06 -12.38
N LEU A 102 -0.49 0.05 -11.71
CA LEU A 102 -0.44 -0.01 -10.26
C LEU A 102 0.88 -0.62 -9.80
N LEU A 103 1.44 -0.08 -8.70
CA LEU A 103 2.51 -0.68 -7.92
C LEU A 103 2.00 -0.95 -6.51
N ILE A 104 2.11 -2.20 -6.04
CA ILE A 104 1.75 -2.60 -4.68
C ILE A 104 3.01 -2.68 -3.82
N LEU A 105 3.03 -1.90 -2.74
CA LEU A 105 4.10 -1.85 -1.75
C LEU A 105 3.55 -2.36 -0.41
N ASN A 106 4.28 -3.26 0.25
CA ASN A 106 3.96 -3.69 1.61
C ASN A 106 5.14 -3.31 2.53
N SER A 107 4.90 -2.42 3.47
CA SER A 107 5.93 -1.97 4.43
C SER A 107 5.29 -1.63 5.77
N PRO A 108 5.75 -2.23 6.86
CA PRO A 108 6.71 -3.35 6.96
C PRO A 108 6.27 -4.58 6.17
N HIS A 109 7.22 -5.25 5.54
CA HIS A 109 6.96 -6.27 4.53
C HIS A 109 6.68 -7.67 5.12
N ASN A 110 5.61 -8.29 4.70
CA ASN A 110 5.32 -9.70 5.00
C ASN A 110 5.75 -10.59 3.79
N PRO A 111 6.67 -11.57 3.95
CA PRO A 111 7.12 -12.14 5.23
C PRO A 111 8.53 -11.69 5.67
N THR A 112 9.20 -10.78 4.96
CA THR A 112 10.64 -10.54 5.12
C THR A 112 11.00 -9.66 6.31
N GLY A 113 10.03 -8.84 6.79
CA GLY A 113 10.27 -7.84 7.83
C GLY A 113 11.02 -6.59 7.34
N MET A 114 11.30 -6.48 6.04
CA MET A 114 11.91 -5.28 5.46
C MET A 114 11.02 -4.06 5.71
N VAL A 115 11.63 -2.94 6.03
CA VAL A 115 10.97 -1.65 6.20
C VAL A 115 11.59 -0.68 5.20
N MET A 116 10.75 0.05 4.48
CA MET A 116 11.19 1.12 3.57
C MET A 116 11.85 2.25 4.38
N ASP A 117 12.92 2.82 3.82
CA ASP A 117 13.61 3.97 4.39
C ASP A 117 13.43 5.23 3.52
N GLU A 118 14.08 6.33 3.90
CA GLU A 118 13.98 7.63 3.19
C GLU A 118 14.49 7.55 1.74
N ASP A 119 15.49 6.71 1.48
CA ASP A 119 16.01 6.51 0.12
C ASP A 119 14.98 5.77 -0.75
N ASP A 120 14.24 4.81 -0.17
CA ASP A 120 13.13 4.12 -0.84
C ASP A 120 12.01 5.10 -1.19
N ILE A 121 11.64 5.99 -0.27
CA ILE A 121 10.62 7.02 -0.51
C ILE A 121 11.07 7.98 -1.60
N ALA A 122 12.31 8.45 -1.55
CA ALA A 122 12.85 9.36 -2.58
C ALA A 122 12.85 8.71 -3.97
N ALA A 123 13.24 7.44 -4.06
CA ALA A 123 13.21 6.67 -5.29
C ALA A 123 11.78 6.47 -5.82
N LEU A 124 10.83 6.16 -4.93
CA LEU A 124 9.42 6.03 -5.27
C LEU A 124 8.83 7.34 -5.80
N SER A 125 9.09 8.47 -5.14
CA SER A 125 8.65 9.80 -5.61
C SER A 125 9.23 10.12 -6.99
N ALA A 126 10.54 9.86 -7.18
CA ALA A 126 11.18 10.06 -8.48
C ALA A 126 10.61 9.15 -9.59
N LEU A 127 10.21 7.91 -9.25
CA LEU A 127 9.55 6.98 -10.15
C LEU A 127 8.16 7.51 -10.55
N CYS A 128 7.35 7.92 -9.57
CA CYS A 128 6.00 8.43 -9.76
C CYS A 128 5.96 9.77 -10.49
N ALA A 129 6.99 10.60 -10.35
CA ALA A 129 7.10 11.86 -11.11
C ALA A 129 7.26 11.64 -12.62
N LYS A 130 7.75 10.47 -13.03
CA LYS A 130 7.98 10.12 -14.46
C LYS A 130 6.88 9.25 -15.04
N ASN A 131 6.06 8.62 -14.18
CA ASN A 131 5.10 7.61 -14.60
C ASN A 131 3.75 7.87 -13.92
N ASP A 132 2.68 7.83 -14.70
CA ASP A 132 1.31 8.02 -14.19
C ASP A 132 0.75 6.67 -13.71
N ILE A 133 1.24 6.21 -12.57
CA ILE A 133 0.82 4.97 -11.92
C ILE A 133 0.18 5.25 -10.56
N TYR A 134 -0.78 4.41 -10.17
CA TYR A 134 -1.34 4.39 -8.83
C TYR A 134 -0.46 3.56 -7.89
N LEU A 135 -0.64 3.79 -6.60
CA LEU A 135 0.05 3.05 -5.54
C LEU A 135 -0.97 2.38 -4.61
N ILE A 136 -0.64 1.21 -4.12
CA ILE A 136 -1.21 0.65 -2.90
C ILE A 136 -0.09 0.55 -1.89
N GLY A 137 -0.24 1.28 -0.77
CA GLY A 137 0.56 1.09 0.43
C GLY A 137 -0.17 0.13 1.37
N ASP A 138 0.21 -1.14 1.34
CA ASP A 138 -0.26 -2.11 2.34
C ASP A 138 0.57 -1.93 3.61
N GLU A 139 0.07 -1.07 4.51
CA GLU A 139 0.73 -0.65 5.75
C GLU A 139 0.12 -1.33 6.98
N VAL A 140 -0.45 -2.54 6.82
CA VAL A 140 -1.13 -3.26 7.91
C VAL A 140 -0.22 -3.52 9.11
N TYR A 141 1.10 -3.49 8.93
CA TYR A 141 2.11 -3.66 9.99
C TYR A 141 2.77 -2.34 10.43
N GLU A 142 2.17 -1.19 10.17
CA GLU A 142 2.72 0.16 10.43
C GLU A 142 3.32 0.36 11.84
N HIS A 143 2.80 -0.36 12.85
CA HIS A 143 3.28 -0.31 14.23
C HIS A 143 4.24 -1.46 14.61
N MET A 144 4.58 -2.34 13.66
CA MET A 144 5.49 -3.47 13.89
C MET A 144 6.89 -3.15 13.37
N VAL A 145 7.46 -2.09 13.90
CA VAL A 145 8.83 -1.66 13.64
C VAL A 145 9.65 -1.77 14.93
N PHE A 146 10.91 -2.17 14.81
CA PHE A 146 11.76 -2.48 15.95
C PHE A 146 13.07 -1.71 15.87
N ASP A 147 13.80 -1.70 16.99
CA ASP A 147 15.07 -1.01 17.19
C ASP A 147 14.94 0.50 16.89
N GLN A 148 15.68 1.02 15.95
CA GLN A 148 15.65 2.44 15.55
C GLN A 148 14.86 2.68 14.25
N ALA A 149 14.26 1.64 13.67
CA ALA A 149 13.47 1.78 12.44
C ALA A 149 12.20 2.59 12.69
N LYS A 150 11.82 3.36 11.68
CA LYS A 150 10.55 4.09 11.66
C LYS A 150 9.73 3.64 10.46
N HIS A 151 8.43 3.50 10.66
CA HIS A 151 7.53 3.35 9.53
C HIS A 151 7.36 4.67 8.81
N LEU A 152 7.56 4.67 7.50
CA LEU A 152 7.33 5.81 6.62
C LEU A 152 6.05 5.55 5.82
N SER A 153 4.95 6.14 6.26
CA SER A 153 3.67 6.01 5.58
C SER A 153 3.62 6.87 4.33
N LEU A 154 3.01 6.37 3.25
CA LEU A 154 2.73 7.16 2.06
C LEU A 154 1.83 8.38 2.36
N CYS A 155 1.09 8.35 3.46
CA CYS A 155 0.30 9.49 3.95
C CYS A 155 1.14 10.73 4.29
N ALA A 156 2.43 10.56 4.63
CA ALA A 156 3.30 11.68 5.00
C ALA A 156 3.84 12.48 3.80
N TYR A 157 3.62 12.01 2.56
CA TYR A 157 4.20 12.58 1.35
C TYR A 157 3.10 12.93 0.36
N GLU A 158 2.86 14.24 0.14
CA GLU A 158 1.73 14.75 -0.63
C GLU A 158 1.67 14.20 -2.06
N ASP A 159 2.81 14.11 -2.74
CA ASP A 159 2.93 13.61 -4.10
C ASP A 159 2.61 12.10 -4.22
N LEU A 160 2.94 11.32 -3.19
CA LEU A 160 2.64 9.90 -3.11
C LEU A 160 1.19 9.67 -2.64
N TYR A 161 0.74 10.41 -1.63
CA TYR A 161 -0.63 10.31 -1.13
C TYR A 161 -1.68 10.57 -2.22
N ALA A 162 -1.47 11.58 -3.05
CA ALA A 162 -2.41 11.98 -4.12
C ALA A 162 -2.74 10.87 -5.12
N ARG A 163 -1.96 9.79 -5.15
CA ARG A 163 -2.12 8.63 -6.05
C ARG A 163 -2.17 7.29 -5.34
N SER A 164 -2.32 7.29 -4.01
CA SER A 164 -2.22 6.08 -3.19
C SER A 164 -3.54 5.67 -2.56
N PHE A 165 -3.73 4.37 -2.45
CA PHE A 165 -4.61 3.75 -1.46
C PHE A 165 -3.74 3.24 -0.31
N VAL A 166 -3.83 3.91 0.84
CA VAL A 166 -3.07 3.50 2.03
C VAL A 166 -3.96 2.63 2.92
N ILE A 167 -3.54 1.39 3.15
CA ILE A 167 -4.34 0.38 3.83
C ILE A 167 -3.70 0.01 5.15
N SER A 168 -4.44 0.16 6.22
CA SER A 168 -4.05 -0.29 7.55
C SER A 168 -5.07 -1.28 8.14
N SER A 169 -4.78 -1.90 9.29
CA SER A 169 -5.62 -2.97 9.84
C SER A 169 -5.72 -2.93 11.35
N PHE A 170 -6.94 -2.85 11.87
CA PHE A 170 -7.19 -3.02 13.30
C PHE A 170 -6.75 -4.39 13.81
N GLY A 171 -6.93 -5.45 13.01
CA GLY A 171 -6.57 -6.81 13.37
C GLY A 171 -5.11 -6.95 13.74
N LYS A 172 -4.22 -6.29 13.02
CA LYS A 172 -2.76 -6.31 13.28
C LYS A 172 -2.38 -5.30 14.35
N THR A 173 -2.78 -4.04 14.19
CA THR A 173 -2.44 -2.95 15.10
C THR A 173 -2.90 -3.20 16.53
N TYR A 174 -4.10 -3.72 16.72
CA TYR A 174 -4.71 -3.90 18.05
C TYR A 174 -4.85 -5.37 18.48
N HIS A 175 -4.22 -6.30 17.77
CA HIS A 175 -4.24 -7.74 18.07
C HIS A 175 -5.67 -8.32 18.15
N VAL A 176 -6.54 -7.90 17.24
CA VAL A 176 -7.97 -8.26 17.22
C VAL A 176 -8.40 -8.97 15.93
N THR A 177 -7.51 -9.67 15.28
CA THR A 177 -7.76 -10.36 13.99
C THR A 177 -8.97 -11.30 14.05
N GLY A 178 -9.22 -11.94 15.19
CA GLY A 178 -10.34 -12.86 15.37
C GLY A 178 -11.72 -12.21 15.52
N TRP A 179 -11.81 -10.89 15.48
CA TRP A 179 -13.05 -10.14 15.70
C TRP A 179 -13.78 -9.74 14.42
N LYS A 180 -13.23 -10.03 13.27
CA LYS A 180 -13.85 -9.71 11.98
C LYS A 180 -14.67 -10.87 11.43
#